data_ff5116331b3710912629b5ccc2c5ad30
#
_entry.id   ff5116331b3710912629b5ccc2c5ad30
#
_cell.length_a   1.000
_cell.length_b   1.000
_cell.length_c   1.000
_cell.angle_alpha   90.00
_cell.angle_beta   90.00
_cell.angle_gamma   90.00
#
_symmetry.space_group_name_H-M   'P 1'
#
loop_
_entity.id
_entity.type
_entity.pdbx_description
1 polymer ?
#
loop_
_entity_poly.entity_id
_entity_poly.type
_entity_poly.pdbx_seq_one_letter_code
_entity_poly.pdbx_strand_id
1 'polypeptide(L)'
;MKLAKRQPPALLVILALWLMVLASSSQATIVAPILPRIGEALNIPEAWQGSLVTGYSVALSLFAIIIGPVSDHLGRRPVLLAGTSLMAVMLLMHSFANDFVSLLTVRIGAGVSGGILTGVAVAYVGDYFPYEKRGWANGWVMSGFAFGQVVAVPVGTILAERYGFRAPFFLFALIAAVSFFLIFIIIPQPPIKRLEERLSVKSALNNYWVLLQEAKVRSAAGAYATMLFAVSTFVVFFPTWLEKEFQMTPSATATLFMVGGIANILVGPQAGRWSDKIGRKPIIIASCATSAVVFTAAPFIITGTLSAYAVFFLVMILLALRLSPLQALLTTLVPEHQRGSLMSLVVAVGQLGGGIGGIAAGVAYAQFGYMGNAFLSALFIGLTGLIVWCGLEEPSRLLLSERKRLS
;
A
#
# COMPACT_ATOMS: atom_id res chain seq x y z
N MET A 1 4.70 -46.40 -5.35
CA MET A 1 4.94 -45.83 -4.01
C MET A 1 5.33 -44.38 -4.15
N LYS A 2 4.34 -43.45 -4.14
CA LYS A 2 4.62 -41.99 -4.21
C LYS A 2 5.18 -41.60 -2.85
N LEU A 3 6.48 -41.29 -2.80
CA LEU A 3 7.10 -40.70 -1.64
C LEU A 3 6.25 -39.47 -1.22
N ALA A 4 5.62 -39.53 -0.06
CA ALA A 4 4.94 -38.40 0.53
C ALA A 4 5.97 -37.28 0.66
N LYS A 5 5.92 -36.25 -0.23
CA LYS A 5 6.76 -35.06 -0.12
C LYS A 5 6.49 -34.46 1.25
N ARG A 6 7.47 -34.52 2.15
CA ARG A 6 7.41 -33.84 3.45
C ARG A 6 6.96 -32.39 3.21
N GLN A 7 5.90 -32.00 3.86
CA GLN A 7 5.47 -30.59 3.81
C GLN A 7 6.61 -29.73 4.37
N PRO A 8 6.96 -28.64 3.68
CA PRO A 8 8.02 -27.76 4.15
C PRO A 8 7.63 -27.16 5.52
N PRO A 9 8.62 -26.81 6.36
CA PRO A 9 8.37 -26.12 7.62
C PRO A 9 7.57 -24.83 7.39
N ALA A 10 6.49 -24.63 8.15
CA ALA A 10 5.61 -23.47 8.01
C ALA A 10 6.37 -22.14 8.07
N LEU A 11 7.42 -22.06 8.91
CA LEU A 11 8.25 -20.86 9.04
C LEU A 11 9.00 -20.52 7.76
N LEU A 12 9.48 -21.50 7.00
CA LEU A 12 10.18 -21.23 5.72
C LEU A 12 9.20 -20.72 4.64
N VAL A 13 7.96 -21.22 4.63
CA VAL A 13 6.92 -20.71 3.75
C VAL A 13 6.58 -19.26 4.11
N ILE A 14 6.42 -18.97 5.39
CA ILE A 14 6.17 -17.61 5.89
C ILE A 14 7.35 -16.70 5.53
N LEU A 15 8.59 -17.12 5.76
CA LEU A 15 9.79 -16.33 5.45
C LEU A 15 9.87 -15.95 3.96
N ALA A 16 9.59 -16.90 3.06
CA ALA A 16 9.61 -16.65 1.63
C ALA A 16 8.57 -15.59 1.22
N LEU A 17 7.34 -15.69 1.72
CA LEU A 17 6.28 -14.72 1.47
C LEU A 17 6.54 -13.38 2.18
N TRP A 18 7.14 -13.42 3.37
CA TRP A 18 7.51 -12.22 4.13
C TRP A 18 8.55 -11.39 3.38
N LEU A 19 9.62 -12.02 2.87
CA LEU A 19 10.65 -11.33 2.05
C LEU A 19 10.05 -10.72 0.78
N MET A 20 9.09 -11.41 0.17
CA MET A 20 8.36 -10.89 -1.00
C MET A 20 7.57 -9.63 -0.65
N VAL A 21 6.82 -9.66 0.43
CA VAL A 21 6.04 -8.49 0.90
C VAL A 21 6.97 -7.36 1.31
N LEU A 22 8.07 -7.67 2.01
CA LEU A 22 9.10 -6.70 2.38
C LEU A 22 9.67 -5.99 1.15
N ALA A 23 10.13 -6.72 0.14
CA ALA A 23 10.72 -6.13 -1.06
C ALA A 23 9.69 -5.27 -1.81
N SER A 24 8.47 -5.79 -2.01
CA SER A 24 7.41 -5.12 -2.75
C SER A 24 6.95 -3.83 -2.06
N SER A 25 6.75 -3.84 -0.75
CA SER A 25 6.30 -2.66 0.00
C SER A 25 7.40 -1.61 0.15
N SER A 26 8.63 -2.04 0.43
CA SER A 26 9.76 -1.12 0.63
C SER A 26 10.10 -0.35 -0.64
N GLN A 27 10.16 -1.02 -1.79
CA GLN A 27 10.44 -0.36 -3.07
C GLN A 27 9.34 0.61 -3.51
N ALA A 28 8.10 0.39 -3.09
CA ALA A 28 7.02 1.33 -3.35
C ALA A 28 7.15 2.61 -2.51
N THR A 29 7.48 2.45 -1.24
CA THR A 29 7.52 3.55 -0.25
C THR A 29 8.82 4.36 -0.34
N ILE A 30 9.95 3.75 -0.72
CA ILE A 30 11.27 4.39 -0.75
C ILE A 30 11.35 5.58 -1.71
N VAL A 31 10.50 5.63 -2.73
CA VAL A 31 10.56 6.68 -3.75
C VAL A 31 10.38 8.07 -3.15
N ALA A 32 9.47 8.26 -2.19
CA ALA A 32 9.25 9.56 -1.57
C ALA A 32 10.51 10.11 -0.86
N PRO A 33 11.17 9.38 0.06
CA PRO A 33 12.38 9.90 0.73
C PRO A 33 13.61 10.06 -0.16
N ILE A 34 13.68 9.38 -1.32
CA ILE A 34 14.82 9.51 -2.25
C ILE A 34 14.49 10.35 -3.50
N LEU A 35 13.27 10.90 -3.57
CA LEU A 35 12.81 11.66 -4.73
C LEU A 35 13.74 12.84 -5.10
N PRO A 36 14.28 13.62 -4.14
CA PRO A 36 15.27 14.66 -4.44
C PRO A 36 16.49 14.11 -5.19
N ARG A 37 17.03 12.97 -4.74
CA ARG A 37 18.21 12.32 -5.36
C ARG A 37 17.94 11.84 -6.77
N ILE A 38 16.72 11.31 -6.99
CA ILE A 38 16.29 10.88 -8.33
C ILE A 38 16.19 12.11 -9.26
N GLY A 39 15.56 13.19 -8.76
CA GLY A 39 15.39 14.43 -9.52
C GLY A 39 16.71 15.05 -9.93
N GLU A 40 17.65 15.16 -8.99
CA GLU A 40 18.99 15.70 -9.22
C GLU A 40 19.81 14.82 -10.18
N ALA A 41 19.86 13.50 -9.94
CA ALA A 41 20.69 12.58 -10.70
C ALA A 41 20.25 12.42 -12.16
N LEU A 42 18.97 12.57 -12.45
CA LEU A 42 18.40 12.38 -13.80
C LEU A 42 17.89 13.70 -14.41
N ASN A 43 18.11 14.84 -13.75
CA ASN A 43 17.63 16.16 -14.16
C ASN A 43 16.12 16.19 -14.47
N ILE A 44 15.31 15.55 -13.59
CA ILE A 44 13.86 15.46 -13.77
C ILE A 44 13.18 16.69 -13.16
N PRO A 45 12.43 17.48 -13.94
CA PRO A 45 11.65 18.58 -13.40
C PRO A 45 10.67 18.13 -12.30
N GLU A 46 10.48 18.94 -11.25
CA GLU A 46 9.63 18.59 -10.09
C GLU A 46 8.21 18.20 -10.50
N ALA A 47 7.63 18.91 -11.48
CA ALA A 47 6.31 18.62 -12.03
C ALA A 47 6.16 17.17 -12.54
N TRP A 48 7.26 16.55 -12.98
CA TRP A 48 7.26 15.21 -13.57
C TRP A 48 7.65 14.11 -12.56
N GLN A 49 8.33 14.46 -11.46
CA GLN A 49 8.81 13.48 -10.48
C GLN A 49 7.65 12.65 -9.87
N GLY A 50 6.49 13.28 -9.63
CA GLY A 50 5.31 12.59 -9.11
C GLY A 50 4.78 11.47 -10.00
N SER A 51 5.03 11.53 -11.33
CA SER A 51 4.61 10.51 -12.28
C SER A 51 5.33 9.15 -12.07
N LEU A 52 6.48 9.14 -11.39
CA LEU A 52 7.17 7.90 -11.00
C LEU A 52 6.34 7.08 -9.99
N VAL A 53 5.61 7.76 -9.11
CA VAL A 53 4.65 7.13 -8.18
C VAL A 53 3.40 6.71 -8.94
N THR A 54 2.91 7.57 -9.84
CA THR A 54 1.71 7.31 -10.64
C THR A 54 1.87 6.09 -11.53
N GLY A 55 2.96 6.00 -12.30
CA GLY A 55 3.22 4.87 -13.21
C GLY A 55 3.20 3.54 -12.48
N TYR A 56 3.83 3.48 -11.31
CA TYR A 56 3.79 2.31 -10.43
C TYR A 56 2.36 2.00 -9.95
N SER A 57 1.66 2.99 -9.38
CA SER A 57 0.36 2.78 -8.74
C SER A 57 -0.74 2.42 -9.74
N VAL A 58 -0.75 3.02 -10.92
CA VAL A 58 -1.70 2.69 -12.01
C VAL A 58 -1.48 1.25 -12.49
N ALA A 59 -0.23 0.88 -12.76
CA ALA A 59 0.10 -0.48 -13.19
C ALA A 59 -0.27 -1.51 -12.10
N LEU A 60 0.06 -1.23 -10.84
CA LEU A 60 -0.34 -2.07 -9.70
C LEU A 60 -1.85 -2.26 -9.64
N SER A 61 -2.61 -1.18 -9.75
CA SER A 61 -4.08 -1.24 -9.68
C SER A 61 -4.69 -2.11 -10.77
N LEU A 62 -4.25 -1.93 -12.01
CA LEU A 62 -4.76 -2.68 -13.15
C LEU A 62 -4.50 -4.19 -12.99
N PHE A 63 -3.29 -4.55 -12.59
CA PHE A 63 -2.92 -5.95 -12.45
C PHE A 63 -3.50 -6.59 -11.18
N ALA A 64 -3.67 -5.85 -10.09
CA ALA A 64 -4.32 -6.35 -8.88
C ALA A 64 -5.77 -6.79 -9.11
N ILE A 65 -6.50 -6.13 -10.03
CA ILE A 65 -7.86 -6.50 -10.40
C ILE A 65 -7.88 -7.82 -11.20
N ILE A 66 -6.91 -8.00 -12.10
CA ILE A 66 -6.89 -9.12 -13.05
C ILE A 66 -6.33 -10.39 -12.44
N ILE A 67 -5.39 -10.26 -11.50
CA ILE A 67 -4.56 -11.39 -11.06
C ILE A 67 -5.32 -12.43 -10.24
N GLY A 68 -6.39 -12.07 -9.55
CA GLY A 68 -7.21 -13.00 -8.77
C GLY A 68 -7.66 -14.19 -9.61
N PRO A 69 -8.51 -13.99 -10.63
CA PRO A 69 -8.96 -15.06 -11.53
C PRO A 69 -7.82 -15.80 -12.22
N VAL A 70 -6.77 -15.12 -12.61
CA VAL A 70 -5.58 -15.73 -13.23
C VAL A 70 -4.90 -16.69 -12.28
N SER A 71 -4.73 -16.30 -11.01
CA SER A 71 -4.07 -17.14 -10.00
C SER A 71 -4.95 -18.33 -9.55
N ASP A 72 -6.28 -18.19 -9.64
CA ASP A 72 -7.23 -19.28 -9.39
C ASP A 72 -7.15 -20.35 -10.48
N HIS A 73 -6.86 -19.94 -11.72
CA HIS A 73 -6.77 -20.86 -12.86
C HIS A 73 -5.37 -21.48 -13.01
N LEU A 74 -4.31 -20.67 -13.01
CA LEU A 74 -2.93 -21.12 -13.18
C LEU A 74 -2.36 -21.79 -11.93
N GLY A 75 -2.91 -21.45 -10.77
CA GLY A 75 -2.39 -21.85 -9.47
C GLY A 75 -1.58 -20.76 -8.78
N ARG A 76 -1.55 -20.78 -7.46
CA ARG A 76 -0.88 -19.73 -6.65
C ARG A 76 0.63 -19.68 -6.87
N ARG A 77 1.29 -20.85 -6.85
CA ARG A 77 2.75 -20.94 -6.95
C ARG A 77 3.32 -20.42 -8.28
N PRO A 78 2.83 -20.77 -9.47
CA PRO A 78 3.32 -20.19 -10.73
C PRO A 78 3.20 -18.68 -10.78
N VAL A 79 2.10 -18.12 -10.26
CA VAL A 79 1.86 -16.68 -10.24
C VAL A 79 2.78 -15.98 -9.25
N LEU A 80 3.03 -16.56 -8.06
CA LEU A 80 4.04 -16.06 -7.13
C LEU A 80 5.43 -16.03 -7.76
N LEU A 81 5.82 -17.08 -8.47
CA LEU A 81 7.11 -17.15 -9.16
C LEU A 81 7.22 -16.10 -10.26
N ALA A 82 6.20 -15.97 -11.11
CA ALA A 82 6.18 -14.95 -12.17
C ALA A 82 6.23 -13.53 -11.60
N GLY A 83 5.44 -13.23 -10.57
CA GLY A 83 5.41 -11.91 -9.94
C GLY A 83 6.72 -11.57 -9.23
N THR A 84 7.32 -12.51 -8.47
CA THR A 84 8.60 -12.28 -7.77
C THR A 84 9.78 -12.20 -8.72
N SER A 85 9.84 -13.01 -9.78
CA SER A 85 10.90 -12.89 -10.80
C SER A 85 10.82 -11.55 -11.53
N LEU A 86 9.61 -11.14 -11.95
CA LEU A 86 9.40 -9.84 -12.59
C LEU A 86 9.80 -8.70 -11.64
N MET A 87 9.43 -8.78 -10.35
CA MET A 87 9.82 -7.78 -9.34
C MET A 87 11.34 -7.68 -9.23
N ALA A 88 12.03 -8.82 -9.08
CA ALA A 88 13.49 -8.84 -8.96
C ALA A 88 14.17 -8.24 -10.21
N VAL A 89 13.70 -8.60 -11.41
CA VAL A 89 14.22 -8.06 -12.67
C VAL A 89 13.96 -6.56 -12.78
N MET A 90 12.73 -6.09 -12.54
CA MET A 90 12.41 -4.67 -12.62
C MET A 90 13.21 -3.86 -11.60
N LEU A 91 13.38 -4.36 -10.37
CA LEU A 91 14.21 -3.69 -9.35
C LEU A 91 15.67 -3.62 -9.76
N LEU A 92 16.21 -4.68 -10.33
CA LEU A 92 17.57 -4.68 -10.89
C LEU A 92 17.71 -3.69 -12.05
N MET A 93 16.70 -3.60 -12.92
CA MET A 93 16.69 -2.68 -14.06
C MET A 93 16.71 -1.20 -13.64
N HIS A 94 16.31 -0.84 -12.41
CA HIS A 94 16.49 0.52 -11.89
C HIS A 94 17.97 0.94 -11.87
N SER A 95 18.91 -0.01 -11.76
CA SER A 95 20.36 0.25 -11.82
C SER A 95 20.83 0.73 -13.19
N PHE A 96 20.06 0.47 -14.23
CA PHE A 96 20.38 0.83 -15.61
C PHE A 96 19.55 2.03 -16.12
N ALA A 97 18.65 2.57 -15.30
CA ALA A 97 17.88 3.74 -15.67
C ALA A 97 18.78 5.00 -15.69
N ASN A 98 18.89 5.66 -16.84
CA ASN A 98 19.76 6.82 -17.04
C ASN A 98 18.99 8.10 -17.42
N ASP A 99 17.69 8.00 -17.61
CA ASP A 99 16.79 9.10 -17.91
C ASP A 99 15.40 8.86 -17.32
N PHE A 100 14.53 9.88 -17.42
CA PHE A 100 13.18 9.82 -16.90
C PHE A 100 12.35 8.68 -17.53
N VAL A 101 12.43 8.48 -18.83
CA VAL A 101 11.60 7.50 -19.56
C VAL A 101 11.97 6.08 -19.17
N SER A 102 13.27 5.76 -19.11
CA SER A 102 13.75 4.46 -18.68
C SER A 102 13.37 4.18 -17.23
N LEU A 103 13.51 5.17 -16.32
CA LEU A 103 13.10 5.02 -14.93
C LEU A 103 11.58 4.83 -14.80
N LEU A 104 10.77 5.61 -15.51
CA LEU A 104 9.32 5.46 -15.51
C LEU A 104 8.89 4.08 -16.03
N THR A 105 9.54 3.59 -17.08
CA THR A 105 9.24 2.27 -17.67
C THR A 105 9.49 1.15 -16.65
N VAL A 106 10.62 1.15 -15.96
CA VAL A 106 10.91 0.13 -14.94
C VAL A 106 10.01 0.30 -13.70
N ARG A 107 9.59 1.52 -13.36
CA ARG A 107 8.58 1.78 -12.31
C ARG A 107 7.22 1.18 -12.67
N ILE A 108 6.77 1.32 -13.91
CA ILE A 108 5.55 0.67 -14.43
C ILE A 108 5.67 -0.86 -14.32
N GLY A 109 6.80 -1.43 -14.78
CA GLY A 109 7.05 -2.87 -14.65
C GLY A 109 7.08 -3.38 -13.21
N ALA A 110 7.65 -2.60 -12.28
CA ALA A 110 7.60 -2.88 -10.85
C ALA A 110 6.16 -2.78 -10.31
N GLY A 111 5.34 -1.86 -10.82
CA GLY A 111 3.92 -1.77 -10.52
C GLY A 111 3.13 -3.00 -10.97
N VAL A 112 3.38 -3.49 -12.18
CA VAL A 112 2.81 -4.75 -12.69
C VAL A 112 3.10 -5.90 -11.72
N SER A 113 4.36 -6.08 -11.34
CA SER A 113 4.76 -7.13 -10.41
C SER A 113 4.12 -6.95 -9.02
N GLY A 114 4.05 -5.71 -8.52
CA GLY A 114 3.36 -5.39 -7.27
C GLY A 114 1.89 -5.78 -7.30
N GLY A 115 1.18 -5.47 -8.40
CA GLY A 115 -0.21 -5.86 -8.62
C GLY A 115 -0.40 -7.38 -8.63
N ILE A 116 0.50 -8.11 -9.30
CA ILE A 116 0.49 -9.57 -9.31
C ILE A 116 0.64 -10.14 -7.89
N LEU A 117 1.51 -9.58 -7.07
CA LEU A 117 1.87 -10.14 -5.77
C LEU A 117 0.88 -9.80 -4.65
N THR A 118 0.19 -8.63 -4.74
CA THR A 118 -0.62 -8.09 -3.63
C THR A 118 -1.72 -9.04 -3.16
N GLY A 119 -2.49 -9.64 -4.07
CA GLY A 119 -3.59 -10.55 -3.70
C GLY A 119 -3.15 -11.99 -3.49
N VAL A 120 -2.13 -12.44 -4.24
CA VAL A 120 -1.76 -13.85 -4.32
C VAL A 120 -1.07 -14.35 -3.05
N ALA A 121 -0.35 -13.47 -2.32
CA ALA A 121 0.26 -13.82 -1.03
C ALA A 121 -0.80 -14.21 0.01
N VAL A 122 -1.83 -13.39 0.15
CA VAL A 122 -2.94 -13.64 1.10
C VAL A 122 -3.74 -14.89 0.68
N ALA A 123 -4.02 -15.03 -0.62
CA ALA A 123 -4.70 -16.19 -1.17
C ALA A 123 -3.89 -17.48 -0.93
N TYR A 124 -2.55 -17.44 -1.14
CA TYR A 124 -1.70 -18.59 -0.86
C TYR A 124 -1.75 -19.02 0.61
N VAL A 125 -1.69 -18.06 1.54
CA VAL A 125 -1.82 -18.34 2.98
C VAL A 125 -3.18 -18.99 3.29
N GLY A 126 -4.26 -18.48 2.68
CA GLY A 126 -5.60 -19.05 2.83
C GLY A 126 -5.74 -20.47 2.30
N ASP A 127 -5.03 -20.82 1.20
CA ASP A 127 -5.10 -22.12 0.57
C ASP A 127 -4.16 -23.16 1.20
N TYR A 128 -3.01 -22.71 1.75
CA TYR A 128 -1.98 -23.59 2.29
C TYR A 128 -2.14 -23.90 3.78
N PHE A 129 -2.54 -22.90 4.59
CA PHE A 129 -2.65 -23.08 6.03
C PHE A 129 -4.07 -23.53 6.46
N PRO A 130 -4.19 -24.42 7.49
CA PRO A 130 -5.48 -24.76 8.07
C PRO A 130 -6.14 -23.51 8.67
N TYR A 131 -7.48 -23.52 8.72
CA TYR A 131 -8.28 -22.34 9.09
C TYR A 131 -7.82 -21.67 10.39
N GLU A 132 -7.47 -22.46 11.40
CA GLU A 132 -7.07 -22.00 12.74
C GLU A 132 -5.73 -21.24 12.73
N LYS A 133 -4.88 -21.48 11.73
CA LYS A 133 -3.54 -20.86 11.61
C LYS A 133 -3.45 -19.76 10.54
N ARG A 134 -4.50 -19.53 9.75
CA ARG A 134 -4.50 -18.54 8.67
C ARG A 134 -4.23 -17.13 9.16
N GLY A 135 -4.90 -16.72 10.26
CA GLY A 135 -4.73 -15.39 10.85
C GLY A 135 -3.30 -15.18 11.33
N TRP A 136 -2.73 -16.15 12.03
CA TRP A 136 -1.34 -16.12 12.49
C TRP A 136 -0.34 -16.03 11.32
N ALA A 137 -0.49 -16.89 10.31
CA ALA A 137 0.41 -16.91 9.16
C ALA A 137 0.33 -15.61 8.35
N ASN A 138 -0.90 -15.10 8.09
CA ASN A 138 -1.09 -13.85 7.37
C ASN A 138 -0.53 -12.65 8.15
N GLY A 139 -0.70 -12.63 9.47
CA GLY A 139 -0.12 -11.59 10.33
C GLY A 139 1.41 -11.54 10.21
N TRP A 140 2.08 -12.70 10.23
CA TRP A 140 3.53 -12.76 10.02
C TRP A 140 3.92 -12.30 8.62
N VAL A 141 3.27 -12.79 7.57
CA VAL A 141 3.57 -12.38 6.18
C VAL A 141 3.39 -10.87 6.01
N MET A 142 2.30 -10.30 6.50
CA MET A 142 2.02 -8.87 6.39
C MET A 142 2.90 -7.99 7.28
N SER A 143 3.52 -8.54 8.34
CA SER A 143 4.51 -7.80 9.13
C SER A 143 5.73 -7.36 8.30
N GLY A 144 5.98 -7.99 7.14
CA GLY A 144 6.98 -7.56 6.17
C GLY A 144 6.75 -6.13 5.67
N PHE A 145 5.50 -5.70 5.55
CA PHE A 145 5.15 -4.32 5.20
C PHE A 145 5.60 -3.33 6.30
N ALA A 146 5.27 -3.64 7.55
CA ALA A 146 5.63 -2.80 8.69
C ALA A 146 7.17 -2.74 8.89
N PHE A 147 7.85 -3.88 8.76
CA PHE A 147 9.30 -3.93 8.81
C PHE A 147 9.94 -3.14 7.66
N GLY A 148 9.33 -3.18 6.48
CA GLY A 148 9.72 -2.35 5.34
C GLY A 148 9.73 -0.87 5.67
N GLN A 149 8.67 -0.37 6.27
CA GLN A 149 8.57 1.05 6.65
C GLN A 149 9.55 1.46 7.75
N VAL A 150 9.71 0.62 8.78
CA VAL A 150 10.53 0.99 9.97
C VAL A 150 12.02 0.75 9.74
N VAL A 151 12.40 -0.22 8.92
CA VAL A 151 13.79 -0.61 8.74
C VAL A 151 14.26 -0.47 7.29
N ALA A 152 13.57 -1.07 6.33
CA ALA A 152 14.08 -1.15 4.97
C ALA A 152 14.06 0.21 4.24
N VAL A 153 13.04 1.04 4.47
CA VAL A 153 12.98 2.40 3.91
C VAL A 153 14.07 3.30 4.49
N PRO A 154 14.27 3.40 5.82
CA PRO A 154 15.41 4.12 6.39
C PRO A 154 16.77 3.64 5.90
N VAL A 155 17.02 2.34 5.89
CA VAL A 155 18.26 1.76 5.36
C VAL A 155 18.44 2.13 3.89
N GLY A 156 17.38 2.02 3.08
CA GLY A 156 17.40 2.40 1.68
C GLY A 156 17.68 3.88 1.45
N THR A 157 17.14 4.77 2.30
CA THR A 157 17.40 6.21 2.23
C THR A 157 18.87 6.53 2.52
N ILE A 158 19.46 5.90 3.52
CA ILE A 158 20.89 6.03 3.84
C ILE A 158 21.77 5.45 2.71
N LEU A 159 21.37 4.35 2.12
CA LEU A 159 22.07 3.78 0.95
C LEU A 159 22.01 4.72 -0.24
N ALA A 160 20.87 5.37 -0.48
CA ALA A 160 20.71 6.35 -1.56
C ALA A 160 21.60 7.59 -1.35
N GLU A 161 21.77 8.03 -0.10
CA GLU A 161 22.69 9.12 0.24
C GLU A 161 24.15 8.77 -0.08
N ARG A 162 24.60 7.57 0.30
CA ARG A 162 26.01 7.16 0.20
C ARG A 162 26.42 6.65 -1.17
N TYR A 163 25.53 5.93 -1.84
CA TYR A 163 25.83 5.18 -3.08
C TYR A 163 24.93 5.56 -4.26
N GLY A 164 24.10 6.63 -4.09
CA GLY A 164 23.18 7.10 -5.12
C GLY A 164 21.83 6.37 -5.11
N PHE A 165 20.84 6.97 -5.78
CA PHE A 165 19.44 6.54 -5.75
C PHE A 165 19.19 5.10 -6.24
N ARG A 166 20.14 4.51 -6.97
CA ARG A 166 20.03 3.14 -7.50
C ARG A 166 20.29 2.07 -6.43
N ALA A 167 21.09 2.38 -5.40
CA ALA A 167 21.51 1.41 -4.39
C ALA A 167 20.36 0.75 -3.60
N PRO A 168 19.34 1.46 -3.13
CA PRO A 168 18.20 0.82 -2.45
C PRO A 168 17.43 -0.14 -3.37
N PHE A 169 17.27 0.17 -4.65
CA PHE A 169 16.61 -0.74 -5.59
C PHE A 169 17.41 -2.02 -5.82
N PHE A 170 18.74 -1.94 -5.84
CA PHE A 170 19.59 -3.11 -5.90
C PHE A 170 19.44 -3.99 -4.63
N LEU A 171 19.40 -3.39 -3.45
CA LEU A 171 19.14 -4.12 -2.20
C LEU A 171 17.77 -4.85 -2.26
N PHE A 172 16.73 -4.16 -2.70
CA PHE A 172 15.39 -4.75 -2.79
C PHE A 172 15.31 -5.80 -3.91
N ALA A 173 16.08 -5.65 -5.00
CA ALA A 173 16.22 -6.68 -6.03
C ALA A 173 16.83 -7.97 -5.46
N LEU A 174 17.86 -7.85 -4.63
CA LEU A 174 18.48 -8.98 -3.96
C LEU A 174 17.49 -9.69 -3.01
N ILE A 175 16.74 -8.93 -2.21
CA ILE A 175 15.71 -9.49 -1.32
C ILE A 175 14.63 -10.20 -2.14
N ALA A 176 14.17 -9.61 -3.24
CA ALA A 176 13.18 -10.22 -4.14
C ALA A 176 13.72 -11.48 -4.81
N ALA A 177 15.00 -11.51 -5.22
CA ALA A 177 15.64 -12.67 -5.78
C ALA A 177 15.77 -13.81 -4.75
N VAL A 178 16.18 -13.50 -3.52
CA VAL A 178 16.19 -14.50 -2.43
C VAL A 178 14.79 -15.05 -2.19
N SER A 179 13.78 -14.20 -2.13
CA SER A 179 12.38 -14.63 -2.02
C SER A 179 11.98 -15.54 -3.19
N PHE A 180 12.31 -15.17 -4.44
CA PHE A 180 12.05 -16.00 -5.61
C PHE A 180 12.65 -17.40 -5.49
N PHE A 181 13.93 -17.51 -5.13
CA PHE A 181 14.59 -18.82 -4.95
C PHE A 181 13.97 -19.62 -3.81
N LEU A 182 13.58 -18.99 -2.70
CA LEU A 182 12.87 -19.67 -1.62
C LEU A 182 11.49 -20.17 -2.08
N ILE A 183 10.74 -19.36 -2.84
CA ILE A 183 9.47 -19.77 -3.42
C ILE A 183 9.68 -20.93 -4.41
N PHE A 184 10.71 -20.85 -5.24
CA PHE A 184 11.01 -21.88 -6.24
C PHE A 184 11.37 -23.22 -5.60
N ILE A 185 12.17 -23.21 -4.53
CA ILE A 185 12.69 -24.44 -3.90
C ILE A 185 11.68 -25.00 -2.87
N ILE A 186 11.07 -24.13 -2.05
CA ILE A 186 10.38 -24.55 -0.83
C ILE A 186 8.86 -24.54 -0.99
N ILE A 187 8.28 -23.54 -1.68
CA ILE A 187 6.83 -23.36 -1.68
C ILE A 187 6.14 -24.40 -2.58
N PRO A 188 5.30 -25.30 -2.02
CA PRO A 188 4.51 -26.24 -2.83
C PRO A 188 3.31 -25.53 -3.49
N GLN A 189 2.79 -26.12 -4.55
CA GLN A 189 1.48 -25.74 -5.05
C GLN A 189 0.42 -26.27 -4.09
N PRO A 190 -0.42 -25.40 -3.48
CA PRO A 190 -1.51 -25.90 -2.64
C PRO A 190 -2.55 -26.65 -3.49
N PRO A 191 -3.24 -27.64 -2.91
CA PRO A 191 -4.33 -28.33 -3.58
C PRO A 191 -5.50 -27.35 -3.75
N ILE A 192 -5.55 -26.70 -4.89
CA ILE A 192 -6.67 -25.84 -5.24
C ILE A 192 -7.78 -26.74 -5.80
N LYS A 193 -9.00 -26.66 -5.25
CA LYS A 193 -10.18 -27.10 -5.99
C LYS A 193 -10.30 -26.12 -7.17
N ARG A 194 -9.78 -26.55 -8.33
CA ARG A 194 -10.01 -25.81 -9.57
C ARG A 194 -11.52 -25.74 -9.74
N LEU A 195 -12.06 -24.54 -9.61
CA LEU A 195 -13.44 -24.31 -10.01
C LEU A 195 -13.52 -24.68 -11.49
N GLU A 196 -14.34 -25.68 -11.81
CA GLU A 196 -14.57 -26.15 -13.19
C GLU A 196 -15.19 -25.06 -14.07
N GLU A 197 -15.87 -24.11 -13.46
CA GLU A 197 -16.29 -22.88 -14.11
C GLU A 197 -15.09 -21.96 -14.34
N ARG A 198 -14.76 -21.76 -15.61
CA ARG A 198 -13.77 -20.78 -16.05
C ARG A 198 -14.19 -19.39 -15.56
N LEU A 199 -13.67 -18.97 -14.40
CA LEU A 199 -13.75 -17.56 -14.00
C LEU A 199 -12.95 -16.76 -15.04
N SER A 200 -13.64 -16.33 -16.07
CA SER A 200 -13.08 -15.45 -17.10
C SER A 200 -12.77 -14.10 -16.46
N VAL A 201 -11.67 -13.47 -16.88
CA VAL A 201 -11.39 -12.05 -16.53
C VAL A 201 -12.63 -11.18 -16.81
N LYS A 202 -13.37 -11.48 -17.87
CA LYS A 202 -14.63 -10.82 -18.20
C LYS A 202 -15.69 -11.00 -17.10
N SER A 203 -15.82 -12.19 -16.52
CA SER A 203 -16.74 -12.45 -15.41
C SER A 203 -16.33 -11.67 -14.15
N ALA A 204 -15.02 -11.63 -13.84
CA ALA A 204 -14.53 -10.84 -12.71
C ALA A 204 -14.77 -9.33 -12.89
N LEU A 205 -14.51 -8.81 -14.10
CA LEU A 205 -14.79 -7.40 -14.43
C LEU A 205 -16.29 -7.10 -14.34
N ASN A 206 -17.15 -8.01 -14.79
CA ASN A 206 -18.59 -7.87 -14.66
C ASN A 206 -19.03 -7.87 -13.19
N ASN A 207 -18.45 -8.71 -12.34
CA ASN A 207 -18.72 -8.72 -10.91
C ASN A 207 -18.32 -7.39 -10.26
N TYR A 208 -17.17 -6.79 -10.63
CA TYR A 208 -16.79 -5.45 -10.17
C TYR A 208 -17.74 -4.36 -10.66
N TRP A 209 -18.19 -4.46 -11.91
CA TRP A 209 -19.18 -3.54 -12.46
C TRP A 209 -20.51 -3.60 -11.70
N VAL A 210 -21.00 -4.81 -11.41
CA VAL A 210 -22.22 -5.02 -10.60
C VAL A 210 -22.05 -4.43 -9.19
N LEU A 211 -20.89 -4.66 -8.53
CA LEU A 211 -20.60 -4.08 -7.23
C LEU A 211 -20.61 -2.55 -7.28
N LEU A 212 -20.06 -1.94 -8.32
CA LEU A 212 -20.04 -0.48 -8.50
C LEU A 212 -21.42 0.13 -8.77
N GLN A 213 -22.43 -0.65 -9.10
CA GLN A 213 -23.82 -0.14 -9.20
C GLN A 213 -24.40 0.18 -7.82
N GLU A 214 -23.92 -0.45 -6.74
CA GLU A 214 -24.35 -0.15 -5.39
C GLU A 214 -23.77 1.20 -4.90
N ALA A 215 -24.63 2.13 -4.46
CA ALA A 215 -24.21 3.45 -3.99
C ALA A 215 -23.17 3.37 -2.84
N LYS A 216 -23.37 2.46 -1.89
CA LYS A 216 -22.45 2.24 -0.77
C LYS A 216 -21.05 1.77 -1.22
N VAL A 217 -20.97 0.96 -2.29
CA VAL A 217 -19.69 0.50 -2.85
C VAL A 217 -18.98 1.63 -3.58
N ARG A 218 -19.71 2.46 -4.34
CA ARG A 218 -19.14 3.68 -4.96
C ARG A 218 -18.60 4.64 -3.91
N SER A 219 -19.37 4.87 -2.83
CA SER A 219 -18.92 5.72 -1.72
C SER A 219 -17.67 5.15 -1.04
N ALA A 220 -17.61 3.84 -0.82
CA ALA A 220 -16.45 3.16 -0.25
C ALA A 220 -15.20 3.30 -1.15
N ALA A 221 -15.35 3.04 -2.45
CA ALA A 221 -14.27 3.18 -3.43
C ALA A 221 -13.82 4.65 -3.55
N GLY A 222 -14.76 5.60 -3.60
CA GLY A 222 -14.47 7.03 -3.63
C GLY A 222 -13.76 7.52 -2.37
N ALA A 223 -14.19 7.09 -1.18
CA ALA A 223 -13.52 7.42 0.08
C ALA A 223 -12.07 6.88 0.12
N TYR A 224 -11.85 5.67 -0.37
CA TYR A 224 -10.52 5.08 -0.40
C TYR A 224 -9.60 5.78 -1.42
N ALA A 225 -10.15 6.14 -2.60
CA ALA A 225 -9.43 6.89 -3.63
C ALA A 225 -9.01 8.28 -3.15
N THR A 226 -9.96 9.05 -2.60
CA THR A 226 -9.67 10.41 -2.10
C THR A 226 -8.74 10.40 -0.90
N MET A 227 -8.83 9.38 -0.04
CA MET A 227 -7.91 9.17 1.07
C MET A 227 -6.47 8.94 0.59
N LEU A 228 -6.26 7.99 -0.34
CA LEU A 228 -4.91 7.71 -0.84
C LEU A 228 -4.38 8.83 -1.73
N PHE A 229 -5.25 9.55 -2.46
CA PHE A 229 -4.88 10.78 -3.14
C PHE A 229 -4.30 11.79 -2.16
N ALA A 230 -5.02 12.09 -1.07
CA ALA A 230 -4.58 13.05 -0.06
C ALA A 230 -3.25 12.65 0.59
N VAL A 231 -3.11 11.36 0.96
CA VAL A 231 -1.87 10.85 1.55
C VAL A 231 -0.70 10.96 0.58
N SER A 232 -0.90 10.57 -0.69
CA SER A 232 0.14 10.66 -1.72
C SER A 232 0.57 12.09 -1.96
N THR A 233 -0.40 13.01 -2.10
CA THR A 233 -0.12 14.43 -2.32
C THR A 233 0.65 15.05 -1.17
N PHE A 234 0.37 14.68 0.08
CA PHE A 234 1.11 15.17 1.25
C PHE A 234 2.52 14.56 1.35
N VAL A 235 2.64 13.22 1.22
CA VAL A 235 3.86 12.49 1.58
C VAL A 235 4.93 12.55 0.50
N VAL A 236 4.56 12.56 -0.80
CA VAL A 236 5.52 12.37 -1.90
C VAL A 236 6.57 13.49 -1.95
N PHE A 237 6.17 14.75 -1.79
CA PHE A 237 7.08 15.90 -1.81
C PHE A 237 7.45 16.42 -0.42
N PHE A 238 6.97 15.80 0.66
CA PHE A 238 7.30 16.19 2.03
C PHE A 238 8.81 16.15 2.30
N PRO A 239 9.54 15.06 1.95
CA PRO A 239 10.99 15.05 2.10
C PRO A 239 11.71 16.12 1.28
N THR A 240 11.30 16.30 0.01
CA THR A 240 11.88 17.31 -0.88
C THR A 240 11.75 18.71 -0.30
N TRP A 241 10.59 19.04 0.26
CA TRP A 241 10.35 20.32 0.91
C TRP A 241 11.20 20.49 2.17
N LEU A 242 11.27 19.46 3.04
CA LEU A 242 12.07 19.53 4.26
C LEU A 242 13.58 19.68 3.98
N GLU A 243 14.08 19.01 2.94
CA GLU A 243 15.48 19.17 2.53
C GLU A 243 15.75 20.57 1.99
N LYS A 244 14.88 21.13 1.16
CA LYS A 244 15.08 22.45 0.55
C LYS A 244 14.92 23.60 1.54
N GLU A 245 13.87 23.56 2.37
CA GLU A 245 13.51 24.66 3.25
C GLU A 245 14.30 24.64 4.56
N PHE A 246 14.50 23.45 5.14
CA PHE A 246 15.11 23.30 6.47
C PHE A 246 16.48 22.64 6.44
N GLN A 247 17.06 22.40 5.25
CA GLN A 247 18.35 21.72 5.07
C GLN A 247 18.41 20.36 5.80
N MET A 248 17.27 19.67 5.84
CA MET A 248 17.14 18.40 6.55
C MET A 248 17.98 17.32 5.85
N THR A 249 18.85 16.67 6.63
CA THR A 249 19.72 15.62 6.07
C THR A 249 18.91 14.37 5.68
N PRO A 250 19.38 13.57 4.70
CA PRO A 250 18.75 12.29 4.33
C PRO A 250 18.62 11.32 5.50
N SER A 251 19.60 11.31 6.43
CA SER A 251 19.53 10.51 7.66
C SER A 251 18.38 10.96 8.57
N ALA A 252 18.12 12.27 8.66
CA ALA A 252 16.97 12.79 9.40
C ALA A 252 15.66 12.44 8.68
N THR A 253 15.62 12.51 7.35
CA THR A 253 14.47 12.03 6.56
C THR A 253 14.23 10.54 6.75
N ALA A 254 15.28 9.71 6.79
CA ALA A 254 15.17 8.29 7.11
C ALA A 254 14.53 8.06 8.49
N THR A 255 14.99 8.81 9.51
CA THR A 255 14.42 8.77 10.87
C THR A 255 12.95 9.21 10.89
N LEU A 256 12.56 10.19 10.07
CA LEU A 256 11.18 10.64 9.93
C LEU A 256 10.25 9.49 9.53
N PHE A 257 10.63 8.74 8.48
CA PHE A 257 9.83 7.59 8.02
C PHE A 257 9.81 6.44 9.03
N MET A 258 10.94 6.21 9.73
CA MET A 258 11.00 5.22 10.82
C MET A 258 10.01 5.57 11.95
N VAL A 259 10.02 6.82 12.41
CA VAL A 259 9.10 7.34 13.45
C VAL A 259 7.64 7.21 13.00
N GLY A 260 7.35 7.54 11.74
CA GLY A 260 6.02 7.36 11.15
C GLY A 260 5.59 5.89 11.08
N GLY A 261 6.50 4.99 10.70
CA GLY A 261 6.25 3.55 10.69
C GLY A 261 5.95 2.99 12.09
N ILE A 262 6.70 3.42 13.10
CA ILE A 262 6.47 3.06 14.52
C ILE A 262 5.09 3.55 14.97
N ALA A 263 4.70 4.78 14.65
CA ALA A 263 3.37 5.31 14.96
C ALA A 263 2.25 4.42 14.40
N ASN A 264 2.40 3.99 13.15
CA ASN A 264 1.44 3.14 12.46
C ASN A 264 1.29 1.76 13.12
N ILE A 265 2.42 1.14 13.51
CA ILE A 265 2.45 -0.16 14.20
C ILE A 265 1.78 -0.06 15.59
N LEU A 266 2.09 0.99 16.34
CA LEU A 266 1.56 1.15 17.70
C LEU A 266 0.07 1.48 17.71
N VAL A 267 -0.38 2.33 16.81
CA VAL A 267 -1.75 2.86 16.81
C VAL A 267 -2.72 1.98 16.02
N GLY A 268 -2.27 1.30 14.96
CA GLY A 268 -3.14 0.51 14.09
C GLY A 268 -4.06 -0.49 14.81
N PRO A 269 -3.52 -1.38 15.67
CA PRO A 269 -4.35 -2.31 16.47
C PRO A 269 -5.27 -1.60 17.46
N GLN A 270 -4.81 -0.49 18.04
CA GLN A 270 -5.60 0.28 19.00
C GLN A 270 -6.76 1.01 18.31
N ALA A 271 -6.52 1.54 17.12
CA ALA A 271 -7.54 2.19 16.29
C ALA A 271 -8.72 1.24 16.02
N GLY A 272 -8.43 -0.03 15.69
CA GLY A 272 -9.45 -1.06 15.57
C GLY A 272 -10.28 -1.23 16.84
N ARG A 273 -9.62 -1.41 17.99
CA ARG A 273 -10.28 -1.57 19.29
C ARG A 273 -11.11 -0.35 19.70
N TRP A 274 -10.61 0.85 19.50
CA TRP A 274 -11.35 2.09 19.78
C TRP A 274 -12.54 2.24 18.86
N SER A 275 -12.40 1.90 17.59
CA SER A 275 -13.52 1.96 16.64
C SER A 275 -14.64 0.95 16.95
N ASP A 276 -14.33 -0.20 17.54
CA ASP A 276 -15.34 -1.16 17.97
C ASP A 276 -16.13 -0.64 19.20
N LYS A 277 -15.54 0.24 20.02
CA LYS A 277 -16.19 0.85 21.21
C LYS A 277 -16.96 2.12 20.91
N ILE A 278 -16.35 3.05 20.17
CA ILE A 278 -16.89 4.40 19.91
C ILE A 278 -17.81 4.37 18.70
N GLY A 279 -17.49 3.53 17.70
CA GLY A 279 -18.07 3.49 16.36
C GLY A 279 -16.99 3.74 15.31
N ARG A 280 -17.12 3.09 14.17
CA ARG A 280 -16.11 3.19 13.09
C ARG A 280 -16.22 4.53 12.37
N LYS A 281 -17.43 4.91 11.98
CA LYS A 281 -17.70 6.14 11.24
C LYS A 281 -17.27 7.40 11.99
N PRO A 282 -17.60 7.60 13.29
CA PRO A 282 -17.15 8.78 14.05
C PRO A 282 -15.62 8.92 14.09
N ILE A 283 -14.88 7.82 14.31
CA ILE A 283 -13.41 7.85 14.37
C ILE A 283 -12.81 8.21 13.00
N ILE A 284 -13.33 7.65 11.89
CA ILE A 284 -12.88 7.98 10.54
C ILE A 284 -13.10 9.47 10.26
N ILE A 285 -14.30 10.00 10.55
CA ILE A 285 -14.64 11.40 10.30
C ILE A 285 -13.78 12.34 11.15
N ALA A 286 -13.63 12.06 12.44
CA ALA A 286 -12.78 12.85 13.34
C ALA A 286 -11.32 12.84 12.86
N SER A 287 -10.80 11.68 12.46
CA SER A 287 -9.45 11.56 11.90
C SER A 287 -9.29 12.35 10.60
N CYS A 288 -10.28 12.34 9.70
CA CYS A 288 -10.24 13.12 8.46
C CYS A 288 -10.28 14.63 8.75
N ALA A 289 -11.18 15.08 9.63
CA ALA A 289 -11.27 16.49 10.02
C ALA A 289 -9.98 17.00 10.66
N THR A 290 -9.43 16.25 11.62
CA THR A 290 -8.14 16.58 12.25
C THR A 290 -7.00 16.57 11.23
N SER A 291 -6.97 15.58 10.30
CA SER A 291 -5.96 15.55 9.25
C SER A 291 -6.06 16.76 8.32
N ALA A 292 -7.26 17.22 7.95
CA ALA A 292 -7.43 18.42 7.12
C ALA A 292 -6.82 19.65 7.81
N VAL A 293 -7.07 19.81 9.12
CA VAL A 293 -6.46 20.89 9.91
C VAL A 293 -4.93 20.76 9.96
N VAL A 294 -4.42 19.56 10.26
CA VAL A 294 -2.98 19.30 10.34
C VAL A 294 -2.28 19.53 9.01
N PHE A 295 -2.87 19.07 7.88
CA PHE A 295 -2.29 19.29 6.55
C PHE A 295 -2.24 20.77 6.21
N THR A 296 -3.32 21.52 6.44
CA THR A 296 -3.36 22.97 6.22
C THR A 296 -2.35 23.72 7.09
N ALA A 297 -2.19 23.32 8.35
CA ALA A 297 -1.31 23.97 9.31
C ALA A 297 0.16 23.59 9.10
N ALA A 298 0.47 22.43 8.52
CA ALA A 298 1.83 21.89 8.43
C ALA A 298 2.87 22.87 7.86
N PRO A 299 2.62 23.61 6.75
CA PRO A 299 3.59 24.57 6.20
C PRO A 299 3.90 25.75 7.15
N PHE A 300 3.01 26.03 8.10
CA PHE A 300 3.13 27.17 9.03
C PHE A 300 3.73 26.78 10.38
N ILE A 301 3.50 25.54 10.83
CA ILE A 301 3.93 25.07 12.15
C ILE A 301 5.27 24.31 12.12
N ILE A 302 5.66 23.82 10.93
CA ILE A 302 6.96 23.18 10.77
C ILE A 302 8.03 24.27 10.62
N THR A 303 8.92 24.38 11.61
CA THR A 303 10.01 25.35 11.66
C THR A 303 11.38 24.70 11.73
N GLY A 304 11.45 23.34 11.65
CA GLY A 304 12.69 22.58 11.70
C GLY A 304 12.45 21.09 11.91
N THR A 305 13.51 20.34 12.12
CA THR A 305 13.49 18.87 12.16
C THR A 305 12.57 18.30 13.23
N LEU A 306 12.57 18.87 14.45
CA LEU A 306 11.75 18.33 15.55
C LEU A 306 10.26 18.52 15.32
N SER A 307 9.85 19.71 14.85
CA SER A 307 8.45 19.96 14.48
C SER A 307 8.01 19.11 13.28
N ALA A 308 8.89 18.86 12.32
CA ALA A 308 8.63 17.95 11.21
C ALA A 308 8.35 16.51 11.71
N TYR A 309 9.16 16.01 12.66
CA TYR A 309 8.92 14.70 13.28
C TYR A 309 7.58 14.64 14.00
N ALA A 310 7.26 15.66 14.81
CA ALA A 310 6.00 15.70 15.56
C ALA A 310 4.79 15.71 14.63
N VAL A 311 4.82 16.54 13.58
CA VAL A 311 3.72 16.62 12.58
C VAL A 311 3.59 15.31 11.82
N PHE A 312 4.70 14.74 11.34
CA PHE A 312 4.65 13.48 10.58
C PHE A 312 4.18 12.30 11.44
N PHE A 313 4.64 12.24 12.69
CA PHE A 313 4.16 11.26 13.66
C PHE A 313 2.64 11.36 13.86
N LEU A 314 2.12 12.58 14.05
CA LEU A 314 0.69 12.83 14.18
C LEU A 314 -0.08 12.43 12.90
N VAL A 315 0.44 12.77 11.73
CA VAL A 315 -0.15 12.38 10.44
C VAL A 315 -0.26 10.86 10.31
N MET A 316 0.77 10.11 10.73
CA MET A 316 0.76 8.64 10.69
C MET A 316 -0.19 8.03 11.72
N ILE A 317 -0.33 8.63 12.91
CA ILE A 317 -1.39 8.26 13.87
C ILE A 317 -2.78 8.44 13.25
N LEU A 318 -3.03 9.61 12.66
CA LEU A 318 -4.31 9.91 12.04
C LEU A 318 -4.61 8.99 10.84
N LEU A 319 -3.58 8.59 10.08
CA LEU A 319 -3.72 7.59 9.04
C LEU A 319 -4.14 6.22 9.61
N ALA A 320 -3.51 5.76 10.66
CA ALA A 320 -3.84 4.51 11.32
C ALA A 320 -5.27 4.51 11.91
N LEU A 321 -5.69 5.65 12.51
CA LEU A 321 -7.02 5.86 13.11
C LEU A 321 -8.16 5.80 12.08
N ARG A 322 -7.90 6.02 10.77
CA ARG A 322 -8.92 5.91 9.74
C ARG A 322 -8.79 4.64 8.90
N LEU A 323 -7.58 4.17 8.63
CA LEU A 323 -7.36 3.04 7.72
C LEU A 323 -7.93 1.74 8.29
N SER A 324 -7.59 1.39 9.53
CA SER A 324 -8.07 0.17 10.19
C SER A 324 -9.60 0.15 10.39
N PRO A 325 -10.25 1.21 10.93
CA PRO A 325 -11.70 1.25 11.03
C PRO A 325 -12.42 1.26 9.67
N LEU A 326 -11.84 1.92 8.66
CA LEU A 326 -12.42 1.95 7.32
C LEU A 326 -12.42 0.55 6.69
N GLN A 327 -11.30 -0.17 6.76
CA GLN A 327 -11.23 -1.55 6.29
C GLN A 327 -12.25 -2.45 7.00
N ALA A 328 -12.39 -2.30 8.31
CA ALA A 328 -13.38 -3.03 9.07
C ALA A 328 -14.84 -2.66 8.70
N LEU A 329 -15.11 -1.39 8.40
CA LEU A 329 -16.42 -0.94 7.94
C LEU A 329 -16.76 -1.54 6.56
N LEU A 330 -15.79 -1.56 5.63
CA LEU A 330 -15.97 -2.13 4.30
C LEU A 330 -16.43 -3.58 4.32
N THR A 331 -15.93 -4.40 5.26
CA THR A 331 -16.34 -5.81 5.36
C THR A 331 -17.80 -6.00 5.74
N THR A 332 -18.48 -4.97 6.20
CA THR A 332 -19.91 -5.02 6.58
C THR A 332 -20.85 -4.57 5.47
N LEU A 333 -20.34 -3.95 4.41
CA LEU A 333 -21.15 -3.37 3.34
C LEU A 333 -21.75 -4.42 2.39
N VAL A 334 -21.11 -5.59 2.27
CA VAL A 334 -21.51 -6.65 1.34
C VAL A 334 -21.58 -8.00 2.06
N PRO A 335 -22.34 -8.98 1.49
CA PRO A 335 -22.36 -10.36 1.96
C PRO A 335 -20.96 -10.98 1.99
N GLU A 336 -20.80 -12.03 2.78
CA GLU A 336 -19.48 -12.65 3.04
C GLU A 336 -18.75 -13.10 1.77
N HIS A 337 -19.50 -13.70 0.82
CA HIS A 337 -18.95 -14.18 -0.46
C HIS A 337 -18.43 -13.07 -1.38
N GLN A 338 -18.82 -11.81 -1.19
CA GLN A 338 -18.40 -10.65 -1.99
C GLN A 338 -17.31 -9.80 -1.32
N ARG A 339 -16.98 -10.07 -0.04
CA ARG A 339 -15.99 -9.26 0.72
C ARG A 339 -14.64 -9.18 0.03
N GLY A 340 -14.15 -10.31 -0.49
CA GLY A 340 -12.87 -10.37 -1.20
C GLY A 340 -12.87 -9.48 -2.45
N SER A 341 -13.92 -9.56 -3.26
CA SER A 341 -14.07 -8.73 -4.47
C SER A 341 -14.17 -7.24 -4.13
N LEU A 342 -14.95 -6.89 -3.10
CA LEU A 342 -15.05 -5.50 -2.64
C LEU A 342 -13.68 -4.97 -2.19
N MET A 343 -12.95 -5.71 -1.36
CA MET A 343 -11.64 -5.27 -0.86
C MET A 343 -10.64 -5.09 -1.99
N SER A 344 -10.60 -6.01 -2.96
CA SER A 344 -9.73 -5.89 -4.13
C SER A 344 -10.08 -4.67 -4.97
N LEU A 345 -11.37 -4.43 -5.23
CA LEU A 345 -11.86 -3.27 -5.97
C LEU A 345 -11.48 -1.96 -5.27
N VAL A 346 -11.78 -1.85 -3.98
CA VAL A 346 -11.55 -0.63 -3.20
C VAL A 346 -10.05 -0.32 -3.09
N VAL A 347 -9.22 -1.34 -2.88
CA VAL A 347 -7.76 -1.17 -2.84
C VAL A 347 -7.23 -0.74 -4.22
N ALA A 348 -7.69 -1.36 -5.31
CA ALA A 348 -7.27 -0.97 -6.65
C ALA A 348 -7.67 0.48 -6.99
N VAL A 349 -8.93 0.87 -6.73
CA VAL A 349 -9.41 2.24 -6.93
C VAL A 349 -8.66 3.23 -6.03
N GLY A 350 -8.33 2.82 -4.80
CA GLY A 350 -7.50 3.60 -3.90
C GLY A 350 -6.09 3.84 -4.45
N GLN A 351 -5.44 2.80 -4.97
CA GLN A 351 -4.12 2.93 -5.57
C GLN A 351 -4.13 3.83 -6.82
N LEU A 352 -5.21 3.80 -7.63
CA LEU A 352 -5.41 4.77 -8.70
C LEU A 352 -5.48 6.19 -8.14
N GLY A 353 -6.26 6.41 -7.07
CA GLY A 353 -6.34 7.69 -6.39
C GLY A 353 -4.96 8.17 -5.91
N GLY A 354 -4.19 7.29 -5.25
CA GLY A 354 -2.83 7.59 -4.81
C GLY A 354 -1.88 7.90 -5.97
N GLY A 355 -2.01 7.17 -7.08
CA GLY A 355 -1.26 7.44 -8.30
C GLY A 355 -1.56 8.82 -8.90
N ILE A 356 -2.83 9.15 -9.08
CA ILE A 356 -3.25 10.48 -9.56
C ILE A 356 -2.76 11.57 -8.60
N GLY A 357 -2.80 11.31 -7.28
CA GLY A 357 -2.25 12.17 -6.25
C GLY A 357 -0.75 12.42 -6.42
N GLY A 358 0.00 11.44 -6.92
CA GLY A 358 1.43 11.59 -7.23
C GLY A 358 1.72 12.65 -8.31
N ILE A 359 1.02 12.58 -9.46
CA ILE A 359 1.13 13.62 -10.50
C ILE A 359 0.67 14.97 -9.95
N ALA A 360 -0.51 15.00 -9.30
CA ALA A 360 -1.06 16.23 -8.74
C ALA A 360 -0.07 16.87 -7.73
N ALA A 361 0.62 16.04 -6.94
CA ALA A 361 1.66 16.50 -6.01
C ALA A 361 2.82 17.20 -6.73
N GLY A 362 3.32 16.62 -7.82
CA GLY A 362 4.42 17.22 -8.61
C GLY A 362 4.03 18.55 -9.21
N VAL A 363 2.85 18.63 -9.82
CA VAL A 363 2.34 19.89 -10.42
C VAL A 363 2.09 20.94 -9.35
N ALA A 364 1.45 20.57 -8.24
CA ALA A 364 1.17 21.49 -7.14
C ALA A 364 2.46 22.03 -6.52
N TYR A 365 3.44 21.16 -6.31
CA TYR A 365 4.74 21.55 -5.76
C TYR A 365 5.48 22.51 -6.67
N ALA A 366 5.54 22.22 -7.98
CA ALA A 366 6.24 23.07 -8.95
C ALA A 366 5.62 24.47 -9.11
N GLN A 367 4.29 24.60 -8.93
CA GLN A 367 3.59 25.88 -9.10
C GLN A 367 3.45 26.68 -7.80
N PHE A 368 3.20 26.01 -6.68
CA PHE A 368 2.82 26.64 -5.40
C PHE A 368 3.71 26.21 -4.22
N GLY A 369 4.80 25.50 -4.48
CA GLY A 369 5.59 24.88 -3.43
C GLY A 369 4.81 23.87 -2.59
N TYR A 370 5.32 23.54 -1.40
CA TYR A 370 4.67 22.56 -0.53
C TYR A 370 3.31 23.01 0.00
N MET A 371 3.05 24.31 0.03
CA MET A 371 1.75 24.86 0.43
C MET A 371 0.62 24.33 -0.50
N GLY A 372 0.87 24.24 -1.81
CA GLY A 372 -0.07 23.66 -2.76
C GLY A 372 -0.40 22.20 -2.44
N ASN A 373 0.62 21.40 -2.10
CA ASN A 373 0.45 20.00 -1.69
C ASN A 373 -0.37 19.88 -0.39
N ALA A 374 -0.08 20.72 0.59
CA ALA A 374 -0.75 20.74 1.88
C ALA A 374 -2.25 21.06 1.75
N PHE A 375 -2.61 22.12 1.02
CA PHE A 375 -4.00 22.49 0.80
C PHE A 375 -4.76 21.45 -0.06
N LEU A 376 -4.13 20.93 -1.10
CA LEU A 376 -4.74 19.90 -1.93
C LEU A 376 -5.01 18.61 -1.12
N SER A 377 -4.07 18.23 -0.27
CA SER A 377 -4.23 17.10 0.64
C SER A 377 -5.35 17.33 1.67
N ALA A 378 -5.43 18.55 2.22
CA ALA A 378 -6.50 18.93 3.16
C ALA A 378 -7.87 18.87 2.51
N LEU A 379 -8.00 19.35 1.26
CA LEU A 379 -9.24 19.31 0.50
C LEU A 379 -9.70 17.85 0.29
N PHE A 380 -8.81 16.99 -0.19
CA PHE A 380 -9.18 15.61 -0.52
C PHE A 380 -9.40 14.73 0.72
N ILE A 381 -8.70 14.99 1.84
CA ILE A 381 -8.99 14.27 3.08
C ILE A 381 -10.31 14.75 3.71
N GLY A 382 -10.64 16.03 3.57
CA GLY A 382 -11.96 16.57 3.93
C GLY A 382 -13.07 15.92 3.09
N LEU A 383 -12.86 15.81 1.77
CA LEU A 383 -13.76 15.10 0.86
C LEU A 383 -13.93 13.62 1.27
N THR A 384 -12.85 12.94 1.70
CA THR A 384 -12.95 11.58 2.25
C THR A 384 -13.91 11.53 3.44
N GLY A 385 -13.76 12.44 4.40
CA GLY A 385 -14.63 12.54 5.56
C GLY A 385 -16.10 12.78 5.17
N LEU A 386 -16.35 13.66 4.19
CA LEU A 386 -17.67 13.96 3.67
C LEU A 386 -18.32 12.75 2.98
N ILE A 387 -17.57 12.04 2.13
CA ILE A 387 -18.04 10.81 1.46
C ILE A 387 -18.41 9.74 2.50
N VAL A 388 -17.57 9.57 3.54
CA VAL A 388 -17.86 8.62 4.62
C VAL A 388 -19.11 9.05 5.39
N TRP A 389 -19.25 10.35 5.66
CA TRP A 389 -20.42 10.87 6.39
C TRP A 389 -21.72 10.64 5.62
N CYS A 390 -21.77 11.03 4.36
CA CYS A 390 -22.99 10.98 3.56
C CYS A 390 -23.28 9.62 2.93
N GLY A 391 -22.22 8.87 2.56
CA GLY A 391 -22.35 7.71 1.68
C GLY A 391 -22.18 6.35 2.35
N LEU A 392 -21.68 6.29 3.61
CA LEU A 392 -21.50 5.03 4.34
C LEU A 392 -22.36 4.99 5.59
N GLU A 393 -23.13 3.91 5.73
CA GLU A 393 -23.92 3.65 6.94
C GLU A 393 -23.15 2.75 7.90
N GLU A 394 -23.20 3.06 9.18
CA GLU A 394 -22.67 2.18 10.21
C GLU A 394 -23.79 1.22 10.65
N PRO A 395 -23.58 -0.09 10.61
CA PRO A 395 -24.56 -1.06 11.10
C PRO A 395 -24.89 -0.76 12.56
N SER A 396 -26.19 -0.64 12.89
CA SER A 396 -26.63 -0.39 14.25
C SER A 396 -26.07 -1.45 15.20
N ARG A 397 -25.64 -1.06 16.41
CA ARG A 397 -25.08 -1.97 17.44
C ARG A 397 -26.04 -3.12 17.76
N LEU A 398 -27.35 -2.92 17.62
CA LEU A 398 -28.39 -3.92 17.80
C LEU A 398 -28.27 -5.07 16.77
N LEU A 399 -28.05 -4.77 15.49
CA LEU A 399 -27.88 -5.78 14.44
C LEU A 399 -26.61 -6.61 14.61
N LEU A 400 -25.55 -6.02 15.17
CA LEU A 400 -24.29 -6.73 15.45
C LEU A 400 -24.42 -7.65 16.69
N SER A 401 -25.23 -7.29 17.68
CA SER A 401 -25.51 -8.12 18.84
C SER A 401 -26.43 -9.30 18.53
N GLU A 402 -27.40 -9.12 17.63
CA GLU A 402 -28.25 -10.21 17.14
C GLU A 402 -27.48 -11.23 16.29
N ARG A 403 -26.58 -10.77 15.39
CA ARG A 403 -25.71 -11.70 14.65
C ARG A 403 -24.77 -12.50 15.52
N LYS A 404 -24.29 -11.93 16.64
CA LYS A 404 -23.47 -12.66 17.64
C LYS A 404 -24.27 -13.67 18.47
N ARG A 405 -25.59 -13.53 18.57
CA ARG A 405 -26.46 -14.51 19.28
C ARG A 405 -26.91 -15.67 18.39
N LEU A 406 -26.78 -15.51 17.07
CA LEU A 406 -27.19 -16.50 16.08
C LEU A 406 -26.01 -17.28 15.46
N SER A 407 -24.76 -16.92 15.77
CA SER A 407 -23.53 -17.63 15.44
C SER A 407 -22.95 -18.36 16.66
#